data_93f97049740be99a8c8c2073c72a7976
#
_entry.id   93f97049740be99a8c8c2073c72a7976
#
_cell.length_a   1.000
_cell.length_b   1.000
_cell.length_c   1.000
_cell.angle_alpha   90.00
_cell.angle_beta   90.00
_cell.angle_gamma   90.00
#
_symmetry.space_group_name_H-M   'P 1'
#
loop_
_entity.id
_entity.type
_entity.pdbx_description
1 polymer ?
#
loop_
_entity_poly.entity_id
_entity_poly.type
_entity_poly.pdbx_seq_one_letter_code
_entity_poly.pdbx_strand_id
1 'polypeptide(L)'
;FSNFPSGMPALVKSVNDLGLKLGIYSSNGTLTCEDLPASLGNEATDADTFAEWGVEYFKYDFCHNVPIPMRAPYIEYISVANSDGSFETVIPADDASLFGDAKILEDERLDSGRYISGLSAHRGSALFGVDVPEDGEYSLTLGIRKKSNSFKYLEVTVNGEDKYATTVPPTKGFTADGRHQVKIKLRAGANTIELENPIASRQDSAAVQYAKMGRELMRATAEYADRNGTEERP
;
A
#
# COMPACT_ATOMS: atom_id res chain seq x y z
N PHE A 1 -13.19 28.47 -0.16
CA PHE A 1 -13.21 28.68 -1.64
C PHE A 1 -13.33 30.16 -2.04
N SER A 2 -12.69 31.08 -1.27
CA SER A 2 -12.78 32.52 -1.54
C SER A 2 -12.14 32.95 -2.88
N ASN A 3 -11.13 32.18 -3.36
CA ASN A 3 -10.39 32.53 -4.59
C ASN A 3 -11.08 32.04 -5.90
N PHE A 4 -11.89 30.98 -5.81
CA PHE A 4 -12.61 30.42 -6.96
C PHE A 4 -14.08 30.17 -6.59
N PRO A 5 -14.89 31.26 -6.54
CA PRO A 5 -16.29 31.15 -6.07
C PRO A 5 -17.18 30.25 -6.94
N SER A 6 -16.83 30.09 -8.22
CA SER A 6 -17.54 29.18 -9.15
C SER A 6 -17.07 27.74 -9.07
N GLY A 7 -16.06 27.44 -8.25
CA GLY A 7 -15.46 26.11 -8.09
C GLY A 7 -14.42 25.74 -9.17
N MET A 8 -13.67 24.68 -8.90
CA MET A 8 -12.60 24.20 -9.79
C MET A 8 -13.11 23.71 -11.15
N PRO A 9 -14.23 22.98 -11.26
CA PRO A 9 -14.74 22.56 -12.57
C PRO A 9 -15.02 23.74 -13.51
N ALA A 10 -15.56 24.84 -13.00
CA ALA A 10 -15.82 26.04 -13.78
C ALA A 10 -14.51 26.73 -14.24
N LEU A 11 -13.50 26.73 -13.38
CA LEU A 11 -12.16 27.24 -13.74
C LEU A 11 -11.52 26.39 -14.84
N VAL A 12 -11.52 25.05 -14.68
CA VAL A 12 -11.00 24.12 -15.70
C VAL A 12 -11.69 24.36 -17.05
N LYS A 13 -13.04 24.44 -17.04
CA LYS A 13 -13.80 24.72 -18.26
C LYS A 13 -13.38 26.05 -18.89
N SER A 14 -13.25 27.11 -18.12
CA SER A 14 -12.87 28.42 -18.63
C SER A 14 -11.47 28.44 -19.28
N VAL A 15 -10.53 27.68 -18.71
CA VAL A 15 -9.18 27.51 -19.26
C VAL A 15 -9.22 26.70 -20.56
N ASN A 16 -10.02 25.62 -20.59
CA ASN A 16 -10.19 24.79 -21.78
C ASN A 16 -10.88 25.54 -22.93
N ASP A 17 -11.85 26.41 -22.63
CA ASP A 17 -12.51 27.26 -23.62
C ASP A 17 -11.52 28.22 -24.32
N LEU A 18 -10.39 28.52 -23.68
CA LEU A 18 -9.28 29.32 -24.28
C LEU A 18 -8.28 28.44 -25.08
N GLY A 19 -8.54 27.14 -25.24
CA GLY A 19 -7.64 26.20 -25.90
C GLY A 19 -6.43 25.79 -25.05
N LEU A 20 -6.45 26.04 -23.73
CA LEU A 20 -5.39 25.69 -22.79
C LEU A 20 -5.84 24.52 -21.91
N LYS A 21 -4.87 23.89 -21.25
CA LYS A 21 -5.11 22.81 -20.27
C LYS A 21 -4.74 23.29 -18.87
N LEU A 22 -5.60 22.98 -17.88
CA LEU A 22 -5.31 23.30 -16.48
C LEU A 22 -4.49 22.17 -15.84
N GLY A 23 -3.37 22.55 -15.22
CA GLY A 23 -2.61 21.68 -14.34
C GLY A 23 -2.88 21.97 -12.86
N ILE A 24 -2.72 20.96 -12.01
CA ILE A 24 -2.77 21.10 -10.56
C ILE A 24 -1.48 20.60 -9.92
N TYR A 25 -1.18 21.10 -8.75
CA TYR A 25 0.02 20.80 -7.99
C TYR A 25 -0.35 20.18 -6.64
N SER A 26 0.40 19.14 -6.22
CA SER A 26 0.43 18.63 -4.86
C SER A 26 1.82 18.05 -4.56
N SER A 27 1.98 17.42 -3.39
CA SER A 27 3.22 16.79 -2.98
C SER A 27 2.97 15.38 -2.40
N ASN A 28 3.98 14.52 -2.49
CA ASN A 28 3.97 13.18 -1.88
C ASN A 28 4.24 13.19 -0.36
N GLY A 29 4.26 14.36 0.25
CA GLY A 29 4.44 14.56 1.68
C GLY A 29 3.15 14.91 2.40
N THR A 30 3.28 15.30 3.66
CA THR A 30 2.15 15.78 4.50
C THR A 30 1.69 17.17 4.12
N LEU A 31 2.61 17.99 3.60
CA LEU A 31 2.36 19.37 3.16
C LEU A 31 3.04 19.61 1.80
N THR A 32 2.52 20.61 1.08
CA THR A 32 3.18 21.18 -0.11
C THR A 32 4.37 22.05 0.30
N CYS A 33 5.15 22.57 -0.67
CA CYS A 33 6.25 23.50 -0.39
C CYS A 33 5.78 24.84 0.21
N GLU A 34 4.50 25.17 0.09
CA GLU A 34 3.85 26.35 0.68
C GLU A 34 3.06 26.02 1.97
N ASP A 35 3.41 24.90 2.62
CA ASP A 35 2.79 24.43 3.87
C ASP A 35 1.27 24.21 3.80
N LEU A 36 0.72 23.99 2.60
CA LEU A 36 -0.68 23.60 2.40
C LEU A 36 -0.82 22.07 2.47
N PRO A 37 -2.00 21.53 2.83
CA PRO A 37 -2.22 20.08 2.83
C PRO A 37 -1.83 19.44 1.49
N ALA A 38 -1.13 18.30 1.56
CA ALA A 38 -0.68 17.52 0.40
C ALA A 38 -1.29 16.13 0.38
N SER A 39 -0.96 15.32 -0.63
CA SER A 39 -1.70 14.10 -0.96
C SER A 39 -1.30 12.86 -0.16
N LEU A 40 -0.27 12.90 0.69
CA LEU A 40 0.16 11.72 1.45
C LEU A 40 -0.98 11.14 2.31
N GLY A 41 -1.37 9.90 2.02
CA GLY A 41 -2.49 9.22 2.69
C GLY A 41 -3.87 9.55 2.12
N ASN A 42 -3.97 10.49 1.18
CA ASN A 42 -5.21 10.90 0.51
C ASN A 42 -5.16 10.69 -1.01
N GLU A 43 -4.21 9.90 -1.51
CA GLU A 43 -3.91 9.77 -2.93
C GLU A 43 -5.14 9.36 -3.76
N ALA A 44 -5.96 8.42 -3.25
CA ALA A 44 -7.17 7.98 -3.93
C ALA A 44 -8.23 9.10 -4.01
N THR A 45 -8.49 9.78 -2.88
CA THR A 45 -9.47 10.88 -2.79
C THR A 45 -9.07 12.07 -3.67
N ASP A 46 -7.77 12.40 -3.67
CA ASP A 46 -7.26 13.49 -4.50
C ASP A 46 -7.34 13.12 -5.99
N ALA A 47 -7.00 11.88 -6.36
CA ALA A 47 -7.10 11.41 -7.74
C ALA A 47 -8.55 11.46 -8.26
N ASP A 48 -9.52 10.98 -7.47
CA ASP A 48 -10.95 11.07 -7.81
C ASP A 48 -11.38 12.53 -8.00
N THR A 49 -10.98 13.40 -7.09
CA THR A 49 -11.30 14.83 -7.14
C THR A 49 -10.72 15.51 -8.39
N PHE A 50 -9.46 15.21 -8.71
CA PHE A 50 -8.79 15.81 -9.88
C PHE A 50 -9.40 15.32 -11.19
N ALA A 51 -9.78 14.03 -11.28
CA ALA A 51 -10.48 13.47 -12.41
C ALA A 51 -11.86 14.16 -12.62
N GLU A 52 -12.64 14.31 -11.51
CA GLU A 52 -13.94 14.98 -11.56
C GLU A 52 -13.86 16.47 -11.95
N TRP A 53 -12.79 17.15 -11.58
CA TRP A 53 -12.56 18.52 -12.00
C TRP A 53 -12.15 18.64 -13.47
N GLY A 54 -11.73 17.54 -14.11
CA GLY A 54 -11.25 17.51 -15.48
C GLY A 54 -9.83 18.07 -15.63
N VAL A 55 -9.00 17.94 -14.60
CA VAL A 55 -7.59 18.33 -14.62
C VAL A 55 -6.82 17.41 -15.58
N GLU A 56 -5.99 17.99 -16.45
CA GLU A 56 -5.27 17.24 -17.49
C GLU A 56 -3.75 17.16 -17.25
N TYR A 57 -3.23 17.85 -16.25
CA TYR A 57 -1.82 17.81 -15.86
C TYR A 57 -1.69 17.82 -14.34
N PHE A 58 -0.86 16.95 -13.81
CA PHE A 58 -0.58 16.88 -12.38
C PHE A 58 0.91 16.97 -12.09
N LYS A 59 1.31 18.00 -11.35
CA LYS A 59 2.67 18.11 -10.80
C LYS A 59 2.68 17.54 -9.39
N TYR A 60 3.42 16.46 -9.18
CA TYR A 60 3.57 15.81 -7.88
C TYR A 60 4.98 16.00 -7.35
N ASP A 61 5.12 16.83 -6.32
CA ASP A 61 6.40 17.27 -5.76
C ASP A 61 6.84 16.40 -4.57
N PHE A 62 7.99 16.74 -3.96
CA PHE A 62 8.65 15.96 -2.91
C PHE A 62 8.76 16.75 -1.57
N CYS A 63 7.98 17.81 -1.38
CA CYS A 63 8.00 18.64 -0.18
C CYS A 63 7.41 17.88 1.01
N HIS A 64 7.99 18.08 2.21
CA HIS A 64 7.55 17.45 3.46
C HIS A 64 7.34 15.93 3.38
N ASN A 65 8.16 15.27 2.56
CA ASN A 65 8.08 13.83 2.36
C ASN A 65 8.36 13.06 3.66
N VAL A 66 7.52 12.07 3.93
CA VAL A 66 7.72 11.08 5.00
C VAL A 66 8.19 9.78 4.36
N PRO A 67 9.48 9.44 4.46
CA PRO A 67 9.99 8.22 3.83
C PRO A 67 9.32 6.96 4.37
N ILE A 68 9.01 6.03 3.48
CA ILE A 68 8.54 4.70 3.87
C ILE A 68 9.67 4.00 4.63
N PRO A 69 9.38 3.34 5.77
CA PRO A 69 10.41 2.66 6.55
C PRO A 69 11.09 1.52 5.79
N MET A 70 12.42 1.47 5.80
CA MET A 70 13.22 0.37 5.21
C MET A 70 13.17 -0.92 6.06
N ARG A 71 12.56 -0.90 7.23
CA ARG A 71 12.52 -2.04 8.15
C ARG A 71 11.17 -2.73 8.11
N ALA A 72 11.20 -4.07 7.95
CA ALA A 72 10.06 -4.95 8.12
C ALA A 72 9.85 -5.36 9.59
N PRO A 73 8.63 -5.75 10.00
CA PRO A 73 8.41 -6.46 11.25
C PRO A 73 8.99 -7.89 11.17
N TYR A 74 9.05 -8.57 12.31
CA TYR A 74 9.23 -10.00 12.35
C TYR A 74 7.87 -10.67 12.18
N ILE A 75 7.82 -11.81 11.48
CA ILE A 75 6.58 -12.53 11.18
C ILE A 75 6.60 -13.89 11.91
N GLU A 76 5.61 -14.12 12.74
CA GLU A 76 5.44 -15.36 13.49
C GLU A 76 4.54 -16.35 12.74
N TYR A 77 3.49 -15.85 12.12
CA TYR A 77 2.56 -16.60 11.28
C TYR A 77 1.82 -15.67 10.33
N ILE A 78 1.17 -16.24 9.35
CA ILE A 78 0.07 -15.59 8.64
C ILE A 78 -1.23 -16.36 8.88
N SER A 79 -2.38 -15.67 8.80
CA SER A 79 -3.70 -16.30 8.77
C SER A 79 -4.50 -15.69 7.63
N VAL A 80 -5.22 -16.53 6.91
CA VAL A 80 -6.09 -16.14 5.80
C VAL A 80 -7.51 -16.57 6.13
N ALA A 81 -8.43 -15.60 6.13
CA ALA A 81 -9.84 -15.85 6.42
C ALA A 81 -10.75 -15.13 5.42
N ASN A 82 -11.88 -15.72 5.04
CA ASN A 82 -12.91 -15.03 4.29
C ASN A 82 -13.78 -14.13 5.19
N SER A 83 -14.59 -13.29 4.58
CA SER A 83 -15.35 -12.25 5.31
C SER A 83 -16.48 -12.79 6.19
N ASP A 84 -17.04 -13.96 5.87
CA ASP A 84 -18.15 -14.58 6.60
C ASP A 84 -17.69 -15.57 7.69
N GLY A 85 -16.37 -15.81 7.78
CA GLY A 85 -15.78 -16.70 8.79
C GLY A 85 -15.98 -18.19 8.52
N SER A 86 -16.46 -18.58 7.32
CA SER A 86 -16.62 -19.99 6.94
C SER A 86 -15.30 -20.68 6.62
N PHE A 87 -14.26 -19.89 6.32
CA PHE A 87 -12.91 -20.36 6.05
C PHE A 87 -11.90 -19.55 6.85
N GLU A 88 -11.01 -20.23 7.54
CA GLU A 88 -9.80 -19.66 8.14
C GLU A 88 -8.69 -20.71 8.14
N THR A 89 -7.49 -20.30 7.79
CA THR A 89 -6.28 -21.12 7.92
C THR A 89 -5.15 -20.30 8.53
N VAL A 90 -4.34 -20.93 9.39
CA VAL A 90 -3.16 -20.33 10.01
C VAL A 90 -1.93 -21.07 9.49
N ILE A 91 -0.96 -20.32 8.99
CA ILE A 91 0.28 -20.86 8.41
C ILE A 91 1.44 -20.32 9.23
N PRO A 92 2.16 -21.17 9.97
CA PRO A 92 3.27 -20.75 10.82
C PRO A 92 4.48 -20.30 9.97
N ALA A 93 5.40 -19.57 10.59
CA ALA A 93 6.64 -19.12 9.98
C ALA A 93 7.47 -20.24 9.33
N ASP A 94 7.43 -21.44 9.92
CA ASP A 94 8.19 -22.61 9.48
C ASP A 94 7.75 -23.17 8.13
N ASP A 95 6.51 -22.89 7.72
CA ASP A 95 5.95 -23.36 6.45
C ASP A 95 6.29 -22.41 5.28
N ALA A 96 6.97 -21.30 5.56
CA ALA A 96 7.39 -20.37 4.52
C ALA A 96 8.65 -20.82 3.78
N SER A 97 8.68 -20.65 2.47
CA SER A 97 9.92 -20.68 1.69
C SER A 97 10.64 -19.34 1.84
N LEU A 98 11.90 -19.36 2.28
CA LEU A 98 12.68 -18.17 2.59
C LEU A 98 13.73 -17.89 1.54
N PHE A 99 13.90 -16.64 1.16
CA PHE A 99 14.87 -16.19 0.16
C PHE A 99 15.74 -15.05 0.68
N GLY A 100 16.96 -14.95 0.14
CA GLY A 100 17.91 -13.91 0.52
C GLY A 100 18.33 -13.98 1.99
N ASP A 101 18.27 -12.86 2.70
CA ASP A 101 18.62 -12.75 4.11
C ASP A 101 17.51 -13.23 5.08
N ALA A 102 16.36 -13.65 4.53
CA ALA A 102 15.25 -14.15 5.35
C ALA A 102 15.64 -15.46 6.06
N LYS A 103 15.31 -15.56 7.35
CA LYS A 103 15.62 -16.73 8.17
C LYS A 103 14.64 -16.88 9.33
N ILE A 104 14.46 -18.12 9.77
CA ILE A 104 13.79 -18.43 11.03
C ILE A 104 14.75 -18.17 12.19
N LEU A 105 14.25 -17.47 13.19
CA LEU A 105 14.91 -17.31 14.49
C LEU A 105 14.02 -17.89 15.57
N GLU A 106 14.64 -18.37 16.65
CA GLU A 106 13.97 -18.95 17.80
C GLU A 106 13.96 -17.95 18.96
N ASP A 107 12.85 -17.92 19.69
CA ASP A 107 12.73 -17.17 20.93
C ASP A 107 11.68 -17.86 21.83
N GLU A 108 12.13 -18.51 22.89
CA GLU A 108 11.28 -19.26 23.83
C GLU A 108 10.25 -18.39 24.58
N ARG A 109 10.33 -17.08 24.47
CA ARG A 109 9.35 -16.15 25.03
C ARG A 109 8.10 -15.97 24.15
N LEU A 110 8.10 -16.51 22.94
CA LEU A 110 6.97 -16.50 22.02
C LEU A 110 6.21 -17.82 22.12
N ASP A 111 4.89 -17.75 21.99
CA ASP A 111 4.04 -18.94 22.04
C ASP A 111 4.38 -19.95 20.93
N SER A 112 4.67 -19.47 19.73
CA SER A 112 5.15 -20.27 18.60
C SER A 112 6.61 -20.70 18.73
N GLY A 113 7.39 -20.00 19.56
CA GLY A 113 8.83 -20.19 19.70
C GLY A 113 9.67 -19.72 18.51
N ARG A 114 9.07 -19.34 17.39
CA ARG A 114 9.75 -19.09 16.12
C ARG A 114 9.18 -17.89 15.36
N TYR A 115 10.03 -17.23 14.58
CA TYR A 115 9.63 -16.09 13.73
C TYR A 115 10.58 -15.87 12.56
N ILE A 116 10.05 -15.30 11.47
CA ILE A 116 10.84 -14.86 10.32
C ILE A 116 11.48 -13.51 10.60
N SER A 117 12.77 -13.39 10.28
CA SER A 117 13.56 -12.17 10.28
C SER A 117 14.21 -11.99 8.90
N GLY A 118 14.77 -10.81 8.61
CA GLY A 118 15.56 -10.57 7.40
C GLY A 118 14.78 -10.02 6.21
N LEU A 119 13.51 -9.66 6.37
CA LEU A 119 12.66 -9.10 5.31
C LEU A 119 12.91 -7.61 5.02
N SER A 120 13.86 -6.98 5.70
CA SER A 120 14.11 -5.53 5.61
C SER A 120 15.01 -5.17 4.43
N ALA A 121 14.82 -3.95 3.90
CA ALA A 121 15.74 -3.32 2.96
C ALA A 121 15.97 -4.12 1.66
N HIS A 122 14.93 -4.76 1.15
CA HIS A 122 14.97 -5.57 -0.09
C HIS A 122 16.03 -6.68 -0.07
N ARG A 123 16.30 -7.23 1.12
CA ARG A 123 17.35 -8.25 1.26
C ARG A 123 16.82 -9.67 1.33
N GLY A 124 15.56 -9.85 1.66
CA GLY A 124 14.96 -11.17 1.75
C GLY A 124 13.47 -11.12 1.69
N SER A 125 12.88 -12.24 1.29
CA SER A 125 11.42 -12.44 1.26
C SER A 125 11.01 -13.78 1.85
N ALA A 126 9.74 -13.89 2.20
CA ALA A 126 9.11 -15.10 2.69
C ALA A 126 7.87 -15.40 1.85
N LEU A 127 7.82 -16.57 1.25
CA LEU A 127 6.73 -17.04 0.38
C LEU A 127 5.92 -18.12 1.11
N PHE A 128 4.63 -17.89 1.24
CA PHE A 128 3.66 -18.83 1.80
C PHE A 128 2.76 -19.36 0.70
N GLY A 129 2.44 -20.66 0.75
CA GLY A 129 1.38 -21.27 -0.05
C GLY A 129 0.08 -21.30 0.74
N VAL A 130 -1.04 -21.01 0.10
CA VAL A 130 -2.38 -21.12 0.69
C VAL A 130 -3.36 -21.65 -0.36
N ASP A 131 -4.22 -22.58 0.05
CA ASP A 131 -5.32 -23.09 -0.77
C ASP A 131 -6.64 -22.55 -0.21
N VAL A 132 -7.46 -21.90 -1.07
CA VAL A 132 -8.73 -21.30 -0.65
C VAL A 132 -9.91 -21.85 -1.45
N PRO A 133 -11.11 -21.96 -0.86
CA PRO A 133 -12.25 -22.65 -1.48
C PRO A 133 -12.86 -21.91 -2.67
N GLU A 134 -12.75 -20.59 -2.75
CA GLU A 134 -13.44 -19.77 -3.75
C GLU A 134 -12.65 -18.50 -4.11
N ASP A 135 -12.99 -17.89 -5.24
CA ASP A 135 -12.48 -16.56 -5.61
C ASP A 135 -13.08 -15.50 -4.69
N GLY A 136 -12.27 -14.56 -4.21
CA GLY A 136 -12.83 -13.49 -3.38
C GLY A 136 -11.82 -12.60 -2.68
N GLU A 137 -12.35 -11.68 -1.88
CA GLU A 137 -11.58 -10.86 -0.95
C GLU A 137 -11.41 -11.61 0.38
N TYR A 138 -10.17 -11.70 0.82
CA TYR A 138 -9.77 -12.37 2.06
C TYR A 138 -9.06 -11.39 2.98
N SER A 139 -9.17 -11.63 4.28
CA SER A 139 -8.41 -10.93 5.30
C SER A 139 -7.12 -11.71 5.58
N LEU A 140 -5.98 -11.15 5.17
CA LEU A 140 -4.66 -11.64 5.57
C LEU A 140 -4.29 -11.01 6.90
N THR A 141 -4.16 -11.81 7.94
CA THR A 141 -3.64 -11.38 9.24
C THR A 141 -2.18 -11.79 9.36
N LEU A 142 -1.34 -10.83 9.68
CA LEU A 142 0.08 -11.02 9.98
C LEU A 142 0.25 -11.06 11.50
N GLY A 143 0.73 -12.19 12.05
CA GLY A 143 1.24 -12.28 13.40
C GLY A 143 2.61 -11.63 13.46
N ILE A 144 2.71 -10.46 14.09
CA ILE A 144 3.91 -9.61 14.00
C ILE A 144 4.59 -9.43 15.34
N ARG A 145 5.92 -9.37 15.28
CA ARG A 145 6.79 -8.99 16.41
C ARG A 145 7.73 -7.88 16.00
N LYS A 146 8.12 -7.03 16.93
CA LYS A 146 9.14 -5.99 16.66
C LYS A 146 9.78 -5.44 17.92
N LYS A 147 11.05 -5.05 17.80
CA LYS A 147 11.88 -4.54 18.89
C LYS A 147 11.85 -3.01 19.07
N SER A 148 11.16 -2.27 18.21
CA SER A 148 11.16 -0.81 18.25
C SER A 148 9.75 -0.23 18.16
N ASN A 149 9.58 0.96 18.73
CA ASN A 149 8.33 1.71 18.69
C ASN A 149 8.07 2.43 17.35
N SER A 150 8.93 2.24 16.34
CA SER A 150 8.76 2.85 15.02
C SER A 150 7.85 2.02 14.11
N PHE A 151 7.17 2.67 13.20
CA PHE A 151 6.46 2.00 12.12
C PHE A 151 7.40 1.13 11.29
N LYS A 152 6.86 0.07 10.72
CA LYS A 152 7.51 -0.85 9.79
C LYS A 152 6.69 -0.89 8.50
N TYR A 153 7.28 -1.39 7.45
CA TYR A 153 6.62 -1.50 6.16
C TYR A 153 6.79 -2.91 5.60
N LEU A 154 5.74 -3.40 4.98
CA LEU A 154 5.73 -4.62 4.19
C LEU A 154 4.95 -4.39 2.89
N GLU A 155 5.40 -5.04 1.85
CA GLU A 155 4.64 -5.31 0.65
C GLU A 155 4.22 -6.78 0.66
N VAL A 156 2.96 -7.03 0.39
CA VAL A 156 2.37 -8.35 0.22
C VAL A 156 2.15 -8.53 -1.27
N THR A 157 2.80 -9.51 -1.88
CA THR A 157 2.59 -9.84 -3.30
C THR A 157 1.82 -11.16 -3.40
N VAL A 158 0.66 -11.14 -4.06
CA VAL A 158 -0.18 -12.32 -4.29
C VAL A 158 0.06 -12.83 -5.70
N ASN A 159 0.33 -14.11 -5.83
CA ASN A 159 0.55 -14.83 -7.09
C ASN A 159 1.59 -14.18 -8.02
N GLY A 160 2.54 -13.42 -7.45
CA GLY A 160 3.57 -12.70 -8.20
C GLY A 160 3.09 -11.46 -8.96
N GLU A 161 1.82 -11.09 -8.84
CA GLU A 161 1.17 -10.03 -9.63
C GLU A 161 0.62 -8.90 -8.75
N ASP A 162 -0.35 -9.20 -7.90
CA ASP A 162 -1.09 -8.21 -7.12
C ASP A 162 -0.31 -7.77 -5.88
N LYS A 163 -0.07 -6.47 -5.75
CA LYS A 163 0.73 -5.88 -4.68
C LYS A 163 -0.10 -5.05 -3.71
N TYR A 164 0.04 -5.35 -2.43
CA TYR A 164 -0.65 -4.68 -1.33
C TYR A 164 0.39 -4.10 -0.37
N ALA A 165 0.53 -2.78 -0.39
CA ALA A 165 1.43 -2.07 0.49
C ALA A 165 0.80 -1.86 1.87
N THR A 166 1.53 -2.14 2.94
CA THR A 166 1.02 -1.93 4.28
C THR A 166 2.05 -1.37 5.25
N THR A 167 1.61 -0.40 6.05
CA THR A 167 2.40 0.17 7.14
C THR A 167 1.97 -0.44 8.46
N VAL A 168 2.89 -1.16 9.09
CA VAL A 168 2.66 -1.89 10.32
C VAL A 168 2.92 -0.98 11.52
N PRO A 169 1.91 -0.73 12.37
CA PRO A 169 2.07 0.14 13.54
C PRO A 169 2.97 -0.46 14.63
N PRO A 170 3.44 0.34 15.59
CA PRO A 170 4.17 -0.14 16.74
C PRO A 170 3.37 -1.19 17.55
N THR A 171 4.06 -2.27 17.99
CA THR A 171 3.55 -3.16 19.03
C THR A 171 4.05 -2.71 20.41
N LYS A 172 3.41 -3.16 21.47
CA LYS A 172 3.78 -2.82 22.88
C LYS A 172 5.12 -3.43 23.35
N GLY A 173 5.79 -4.18 22.50
CA GLY A 173 7.06 -4.84 22.78
C GLY A 173 7.26 -6.05 21.89
N PHE A 174 8.44 -6.68 21.99
CA PHE A 174 8.78 -7.84 21.14
C PHE A 174 7.89 -9.05 21.42
N THR A 175 7.56 -9.29 22.68
CA THR A 175 6.73 -10.42 23.12
C THR A 175 5.23 -10.10 23.14
N ALA A 176 4.83 -8.84 22.90
CA ALA A 176 3.41 -8.50 22.80
C ALA A 176 2.80 -9.09 21.53
N ASP A 177 1.65 -9.72 21.64
CA ASP A 177 0.88 -10.22 20.52
C ASP A 177 0.47 -9.03 19.61
N GLY A 178 1.03 -9.00 18.43
CA GLY A 178 0.76 -7.99 17.43
C GLY A 178 0.07 -8.61 16.22
N ARG A 179 -1.08 -8.08 15.86
CA ARG A 179 -1.80 -8.48 14.65
C ARG A 179 -1.98 -7.31 13.73
N HIS A 180 -1.75 -7.53 12.45
CA HIS A 180 -1.97 -6.53 11.42
C HIS A 180 -2.71 -7.16 10.25
N GLN A 181 -3.76 -6.53 9.77
CA GLN A 181 -4.62 -7.09 8.73
C GLN A 181 -4.46 -6.31 7.42
N VAL A 182 -4.47 -7.06 6.33
CA VAL A 182 -4.46 -6.55 4.95
C VAL A 182 -5.55 -7.28 4.18
N LYS A 183 -6.38 -6.57 3.44
CA LYS A 183 -7.32 -7.17 2.51
C LYS A 183 -6.61 -7.52 1.21
N ILE A 184 -6.76 -8.75 0.76
CA ILE A 184 -6.15 -9.29 -0.46
C ILE A 184 -7.19 -10.02 -1.29
N LYS A 185 -6.97 -10.14 -2.59
CA LYS A 185 -7.79 -10.96 -3.47
C LYS A 185 -7.09 -12.27 -3.74
N LEU A 186 -7.81 -13.38 -3.60
CA LEU A 186 -7.33 -14.73 -3.90
C LEU A 186 -8.25 -15.40 -4.91
N ARG A 187 -7.70 -16.34 -5.67
CA ARG A 187 -8.44 -17.21 -6.60
C ARG A 187 -8.69 -18.57 -5.94
N ALA A 188 -9.79 -19.23 -6.27
CA ALA A 188 -10.05 -20.60 -5.82
C ALA A 188 -8.86 -21.52 -6.10
N GLY A 189 -8.53 -22.38 -5.13
CA GLY A 189 -7.38 -23.27 -5.19
C GLY A 189 -6.10 -22.64 -4.67
N ALA A 190 -4.97 -23.08 -5.22
CA ALA A 190 -3.64 -22.74 -4.75
C ALA A 190 -3.24 -21.29 -5.10
N ASN A 191 -2.79 -20.56 -4.08
CA ASN A 191 -2.24 -19.20 -4.20
C ASN A 191 -0.90 -19.13 -3.50
N THR A 192 -0.12 -18.10 -3.84
CA THR A 192 1.11 -17.72 -3.15
C THR A 192 0.98 -16.32 -2.55
N ILE A 193 1.55 -16.14 -1.35
CA ILE A 193 1.61 -14.86 -0.65
C ILE A 193 3.08 -14.61 -0.29
N GLU A 194 3.69 -13.63 -0.94
CA GLU A 194 5.06 -13.23 -0.65
C GLU A 194 5.08 -11.98 0.23
N LEU A 195 5.94 -11.98 1.23
CA LEU A 195 6.15 -10.86 2.15
C LEU A 195 7.58 -10.35 2.01
N GLU A 196 7.74 -9.06 1.69
CA GLU A 196 9.04 -8.39 1.66
C GLU A 196 8.92 -6.91 2.06
N ASN A 197 10.04 -6.27 2.32
CA ASN A 197 10.14 -4.81 2.31
C ASN A 197 11.07 -4.38 1.18
N PRO A 198 10.53 -3.86 0.06
CA PRO A 198 11.32 -3.51 -1.12
C PRO A 198 12.10 -2.19 -0.95
N ILE A 199 11.96 -1.50 0.17
CA ILE A 199 12.56 -0.18 0.40
C ILE A 199 13.98 -0.33 0.94
N ALA A 200 14.97 -0.17 0.09
CA ALA A 200 16.40 -0.18 0.44
C ALA A 200 17.00 1.22 0.56
N SER A 201 16.33 2.25 0.02
CA SER A 201 16.82 3.63 -0.02
C SER A 201 15.67 4.65 0.04
N ARG A 202 16.01 5.94 0.18
CA ARG A 202 15.01 7.03 0.05
C ARG A 202 14.45 7.13 -1.36
N GLN A 203 15.24 6.78 -2.37
CA GLN A 203 14.81 6.76 -3.77
C GLN A 203 13.73 5.68 -4.00
N ASP A 204 13.89 4.49 -3.41
CA ASP A 204 12.88 3.44 -3.50
C ASP A 204 11.59 3.86 -2.80
N SER A 205 11.71 4.50 -1.62
CA SER A 205 10.56 5.07 -0.92
C SER A 205 9.82 6.09 -1.79
N ALA A 206 10.54 6.99 -2.46
CA ALA A 206 9.95 7.95 -3.38
C ALA A 206 9.28 7.25 -4.57
N ALA A 207 9.95 6.29 -5.20
CA ALA A 207 9.42 5.56 -6.34
C ALA A 207 8.09 4.85 -6.01
N VAL A 208 8.00 4.19 -4.85
CA VAL A 208 6.76 3.54 -4.38
C VAL A 208 5.63 4.55 -4.16
N GLN A 209 5.94 5.70 -3.54
CA GLN A 209 4.95 6.75 -3.29
C GLN A 209 4.45 7.39 -4.60
N TYR A 210 5.35 7.68 -5.54
CA TYR A 210 4.96 8.18 -6.86
C TYR A 210 4.13 7.17 -7.65
N ALA A 211 4.54 5.90 -7.65
CA ALA A 211 3.81 4.83 -8.32
C ALA A 211 2.40 4.64 -7.74
N LYS A 212 2.23 4.81 -6.41
CA LYS A 212 0.91 4.76 -5.78
C LYS A 212 0.00 5.85 -6.34
N MET A 213 0.43 7.10 -6.33
CA MET A 213 -0.36 8.21 -6.87
C MET A 213 -0.65 8.02 -8.37
N GLY A 214 0.32 7.55 -9.15
CA GLY A 214 0.13 7.25 -10.57
C GLY A 214 -0.97 6.21 -10.81
N ARG A 215 -0.98 5.12 -10.04
CA ARG A 215 -2.05 4.11 -10.13
C ARG A 215 -3.43 4.67 -9.77
N GLU A 216 -3.52 5.50 -8.73
CA GLU A 216 -4.79 6.12 -8.33
C GLU A 216 -5.30 7.08 -9.40
N LEU A 217 -4.43 7.88 -10.01
CA LEU A 217 -4.80 8.76 -11.13
C LEU A 217 -5.32 7.98 -12.33
N MET A 218 -4.64 6.89 -12.72
CA MET A 218 -5.09 6.03 -13.82
C MET A 218 -6.45 5.39 -13.52
N ARG A 219 -6.65 4.86 -12.31
CA ARG A 219 -7.93 4.31 -11.87
C ARG A 219 -9.05 5.36 -11.93
N ALA A 220 -8.84 6.51 -11.29
CA ALA A 220 -9.85 7.57 -11.22
C ALA A 220 -10.23 8.11 -12.61
N THR A 221 -9.25 8.22 -13.51
CA THR A 221 -9.48 8.66 -14.89
C THR A 221 -10.30 7.65 -15.68
N ALA A 222 -9.98 6.36 -15.58
CA ALA A 222 -10.73 5.29 -16.25
C ALA A 222 -12.18 5.22 -15.72
N GLU A 223 -12.37 5.23 -14.40
CA GLU A 223 -13.71 5.23 -13.79
C GLU A 223 -14.54 6.48 -14.15
N TYR A 224 -13.89 7.64 -14.27
CA TYR A 224 -14.57 8.85 -14.74
C TYR A 224 -15.00 8.71 -16.21
N ALA A 225 -14.14 8.19 -17.07
CA ALA A 225 -14.44 7.97 -18.49
C ALA A 225 -15.61 6.98 -18.65
N ASP A 226 -15.59 5.85 -17.93
CA ASP A 226 -16.67 4.86 -17.96
C ASP A 226 -18.02 5.44 -17.53
N ARG A 227 -18.04 6.23 -16.44
CA ARG A 227 -19.26 6.88 -15.94
C ARG A 227 -19.86 7.91 -16.88
N ASN A 228 -19.02 8.61 -17.65
CA ASN A 228 -19.43 9.72 -18.49
C ASN A 228 -19.48 9.38 -19.99
N GLY A 229 -19.17 8.13 -20.38
CA GLY A 229 -19.15 7.68 -21.77
C GLY A 229 -18.15 8.46 -22.63
N THR A 230 -17.03 8.90 -22.04
CA THR A 230 -15.96 9.61 -22.71
C THR A 230 -14.78 8.70 -22.95
N GLU A 231 -14.00 8.93 -24.00
CA GLU A 231 -12.73 8.22 -24.17
C GLU A 231 -11.77 8.56 -23.02
N GLU A 232 -10.94 7.58 -22.60
CA GLU A 232 -9.90 7.80 -21.59
C GLU A 232 -9.04 9.00 -21.99
N ARG A 233 -8.85 9.92 -21.05
CA ARG A 233 -7.91 11.02 -21.25
C ARG A 233 -6.53 10.52 -20.84
N PRO A 234 -5.51 10.63 -21.69
CA PRO A 234 -4.16 10.16 -21.41
C PRO A 234 -3.49 10.92 -20.25
#